data_5d0f391ccb13edf57fda9db9116cb42b
#
_entry.id   5d0f391ccb13edf57fda9db9116cb42b
#
_cell.length_a   1.000
_cell.length_b   1.000
_cell.length_c   1.000
_cell.angle_alpha   90.00
_cell.angle_beta   90.00
_cell.angle_gamma   90.00
#
_symmetry.space_group_name_H-M   'P 1'
#
loop_
_entity.id
_entity.type
_entity.pdbx_description
1 polymer ?
#
loop_
_entity_poly.entity_id
_entity_poly.type
_entity_poly.pdbx_seq_one_letter_code
_entity_poly.pdbx_strand_id
1 'polypeptide(L)'
;MINRDLDKIEKWHFEVTEQGANSLLKLVLDGKKRATASSLRKYEIEKTPVPKEGDLSIITYWDGTLGCLIKTTKVTIIPFNEVTFDLAKLEGEDETLKSWQDNHIKFFTADVKESGYEFSDDIPVVFEEFEVLEIF
;
A
#
# COMPACT_ATOMS: atom_id res chain seq x y z
N MET A 1 26.12 7.29 -7.28
CA MET A 1 24.91 7.86 -6.66
C MET A 1 23.94 8.28 -7.74
N ILE A 2 22.69 7.89 -7.60
CA ILE A 2 21.65 8.26 -8.57
C ILE A 2 21.22 9.69 -8.27
N ASN A 3 21.32 10.56 -9.27
CA ASN A 3 20.83 11.91 -9.15
C ASN A 3 19.31 11.88 -9.31
N ARG A 4 18.55 12.20 -8.25
CA ARG A 4 17.11 12.15 -8.24
C ARG A 4 16.53 13.52 -7.96
N ASP A 5 15.51 13.87 -8.71
CA ASP A 5 14.72 15.06 -8.42
C ASP A 5 13.57 14.64 -7.51
N LEU A 6 13.77 14.76 -6.19
CA LEU A 6 12.79 14.33 -5.20
C LEU A 6 11.47 15.08 -5.33
N ASP A 7 11.48 16.29 -5.86
CA ASP A 7 10.25 17.08 -6.03
C ASP A 7 9.32 16.49 -7.09
N LYS A 8 9.87 15.71 -8.02
CA LYS A 8 9.10 15.07 -9.09
C LYS A 8 8.63 13.67 -8.75
N ILE A 9 9.13 13.08 -7.66
CA ILE A 9 8.73 11.75 -7.22
C ILE A 9 7.41 11.86 -6.45
N GLU A 10 6.46 10.97 -6.78
CA GLU A 10 5.19 10.91 -6.09
C GLU A 10 5.39 10.67 -4.59
N LYS A 11 4.64 11.40 -3.76
CA LYS A 11 4.69 11.28 -2.31
C LYS A 11 3.32 10.88 -1.79
N TRP A 12 3.30 9.98 -0.82
CA TRP A 12 2.05 9.53 -0.21
C TRP A 12 2.30 8.99 1.20
N HIS A 13 1.24 8.91 2.01
CA HIS A 13 1.29 8.32 3.34
C HIS A 13 0.22 7.25 3.47
N PHE A 14 0.44 6.32 4.41
CA PHE A 14 -0.54 5.28 4.71
C PHE A 14 -1.73 5.88 5.48
N GLU A 15 -2.84 5.16 5.45
CA GLU A 15 -3.98 5.35 6.33
C GLU A 15 -4.62 6.75 6.27
N VAL A 16 -5.68 6.89 7.05
CA VAL A 16 -6.45 8.14 7.15
C VAL A 16 -6.32 8.78 8.53
N THR A 17 -5.41 8.28 9.37
CA THR A 17 -5.10 8.83 10.69
C THR A 17 -3.60 8.97 10.86
N GLU A 18 -3.19 9.93 11.70
CA GLU A 18 -1.77 10.16 11.99
C GLU A 18 -1.13 8.92 12.62
N GLN A 19 -1.77 8.31 13.61
CA GLN A 19 -1.24 7.14 14.27
C GLN A 19 -1.08 5.98 13.29
N GLY A 20 -2.09 5.72 12.46
CA GLY A 20 -2.03 4.65 11.46
C GLY A 20 -0.93 4.89 10.43
N ALA A 21 -0.88 6.10 9.88
CA ALA A 21 0.13 6.46 8.88
C ALA A 21 1.55 6.27 9.41
N ASN A 22 1.83 6.79 10.58
CA ASN A 22 3.17 6.72 11.16
C ASN A 22 3.54 5.31 11.64
N SER A 23 2.58 4.55 12.13
CA SER A 23 2.81 3.16 12.55
C SER A 23 3.15 2.25 11.37
N LEU A 24 2.45 2.40 10.26
CA LEU A 24 2.71 1.60 9.06
C LEU A 24 4.05 1.97 8.42
N LEU A 25 4.38 3.26 8.39
CA LEU A 25 5.70 3.68 7.91
C LEU A 25 6.81 3.09 8.77
N LYS A 26 6.62 3.03 10.09
CA LYS A 26 7.61 2.40 10.98
C LYS A 26 7.83 0.94 10.61
N LEU A 27 6.79 0.20 10.27
CA LEU A 27 6.94 -1.19 9.82
C LEU A 27 7.77 -1.29 8.54
N VAL A 28 7.62 -0.34 7.62
CA VAL A 28 8.45 -0.28 6.41
C VAL A 28 9.91 -0.01 6.78
N LEU A 29 10.15 0.98 7.63
CA LEU A 29 11.50 1.35 8.05
C LEU A 29 12.20 0.23 8.81
N ASP A 30 11.45 -0.56 9.58
CA ASP A 30 11.98 -1.72 10.32
C ASP A 30 12.16 -2.95 9.42
N GLY A 31 11.77 -2.88 8.16
CA GLY A 31 11.90 -3.98 7.22
C GLY A 31 10.84 -5.07 7.35
N LYS A 32 9.78 -4.83 8.12
CA LYS A 32 8.69 -5.80 8.33
C LYS A 32 7.62 -5.71 7.27
N LYS A 33 7.32 -4.50 6.78
CA LYS A 33 6.32 -4.28 5.73
C LYS A 33 7.01 -4.14 4.39
N ARG A 34 6.71 -5.08 3.48
CA ARG A 34 7.34 -5.17 2.15
C ARG A 34 6.31 -5.06 1.03
N ALA A 35 5.05 -4.86 1.36
CA ALA A 35 3.98 -4.76 0.38
C ALA A 35 2.84 -3.93 0.93
N THR A 36 2.00 -3.45 0.02
CA THR A 36 0.77 -2.74 0.35
C THR A 36 -0.32 -3.19 -0.59
N ALA A 37 -1.56 -3.20 -0.10
CA ALA A 37 -2.73 -3.63 -0.85
C ALA A 37 -3.67 -2.46 -1.04
N SER A 38 -4.23 -2.34 -2.23
CA SER A 38 -5.21 -1.30 -2.56
C SER A 38 -6.27 -1.89 -3.49
N SER A 39 -7.37 -1.17 -3.67
CA SER A 39 -8.45 -1.61 -4.54
C SER A 39 -8.20 -1.17 -5.97
N LEU A 40 -8.31 -2.11 -6.92
CA LEU A 40 -8.25 -1.77 -8.35
C LEU A 40 -9.35 -0.79 -8.72
N ARG A 41 -10.53 -0.92 -8.10
CA ARG A 41 -11.67 -0.04 -8.38
C ARG A 41 -11.36 1.42 -8.09
N LYS A 42 -10.59 1.67 -7.05
CA LYS A 42 -10.18 3.03 -6.70
C LYS A 42 -9.37 3.67 -7.83
N TYR A 43 -8.39 2.94 -8.39
CA TYR A 43 -7.60 3.45 -9.52
C TYR A 43 -8.49 3.73 -10.74
N GLU A 44 -9.45 2.86 -11.01
CA GLU A 44 -10.38 3.04 -12.13
C GLU A 44 -11.25 4.29 -11.95
N ILE A 45 -11.79 4.49 -10.74
CA ILE A 45 -12.67 5.63 -10.43
C ILE A 45 -11.89 6.94 -10.46
N GLU A 46 -10.72 6.97 -9.87
CA GLU A 46 -9.87 8.17 -9.82
C GLU A 46 -9.13 8.44 -11.13
N LYS A 47 -9.18 7.48 -12.07
CA LYS A 47 -8.48 7.54 -13.36
C LYS A 47 -6.98 7.76 -13.19
N THR A 48 -6.41 7.10 -12.18
CA THR A 48 -4.98 7.10 -11.91
C THR A 48 -4.36 5.78 -12.36
N PRO A 49 -3.08 5.78 -12.78
CA PRO A 49 -2.45 4.53 -13.21
C PRO A 49 -2.21 3.60 -12.03
N VAL A 50 -2.37 2.30 -12.28
CA VAL A 50 -1.98 1.25 -11.33
C VAL A 50 -0.46 1.26 -11.23
N PRO A 51 0.12 1.07 -10.02
CA PRO A 51 1.56 0.96 -9.89
C PRO A 51 2.12 -0.15 -10.76
N LYS A 52 3.34 0.01 -11.22
CA LYS A 52 4.01 -0.98 -12.04
C LYS A 52 5.45 -1.18 -11.59
N GLU A 53 6.02 -2.32 -11.96
CA GLU A 53 7.40 -2.64 -11.64
C GLU A 53 8.34 -1.53 -12.11
N GLY A 54 9.22 -1.09 -11.23
CA GLY A 54 10.17 -0.02 -11.49
C GLY A 54 9.72 1.36 -11.03
N ASP A 55 8.46 1.53 -10.66
CA ASP A 55 7.97 2.82 -10.18
C ASP A 55 8.67 3.23 -8.88
N LEU A 56 8.97 4.52 -8.78
CA LEU A 56 9.54 5.12 -7.56
C LEU A 56 8.48 5.96 -6.87
N SER A 57 8.45 5.90 -5.55
CA SER A 57 7.63 6.80 -4.74
C SER A 57 8.27 7.01 -3.37
N ILE A 58 7.82 8.06 -2.68
CA ILE A 58 8.28 8.38 -1.34
C ILE A 58 7.12 8.21 -0.39
N ILE A 59 7.32 7.38 0.65
CA ILE A 59 6.36 7.25 1.74
C ILE A 59 6.70 8.30 2.79
N THR A 60 5.72 9.11 3.16
CA THR A 60 5.91 10.17 4.13
C THR A 60 5.24 9.84 5.45
N TYR A 61 5.65 10.57 6.50
CA TYR A 61 4.86 10.65 7.73
C TYR A 61 3.57 11.42 7.45
N TRP A 62 2.66 11.38 8.40
CA TRP A 62 1.37 12.06 8.29
C TRP A 62 1.51 13.55 7.96
N ASP A 63 2.51 14.20 8.55
CA ASP A 63 2.76 15.64 8.36
C ASP A 63 3.49 16.00 7.06
N GLY A 64 3.80 15.00 6.23
CA GLY A 64 4.51 15.21 4.97
C GLY A 64 6.03 15.09 5.06
N THR A 65 6.59 14.90 6.27
CA THR A 65 8.02 14.66 6.43
C THR A 65 8.41 13.41 5.65
N LEU A 66 9.52 13.46 4.91
CA LEU A 66 9.97 12.34 4.10
C LEU A 66 10.40 11.17 4.98
N GLY A 67 9.87 9.99 4.69
CA GLY A 67 10.22 8.75 5.39
C GLY A 67 11.23 7.93 4.63
N CYS A 68 10.85 7.39 3.49
CA CYS A 68 11.75 6.57 2.68
C CYS A 68 11.37 6.61 1.20
N LEU A 69 12.37 6.34 0.36
CA LEU A 69 12.17 6.16 -1.08
C LEU A 69 12.05 4.65 -1.33
N ILE A 70 11.01 4.26 -2.04
CA ILE A 70 10.79 2.86 -2.41
C ILE A 70 10.74 2.69 -3.92
N LYS A 71 11.03 1.46 -4.35
CA LYS A 71 10.88 1.03 -5.73
C LYS A 71 9.93 -0.16 -5.77
N THR A 72 8.91 -0.08 -6.60
CA THR A 72 7.97 -1.19 -6.80
C THR A 72 8.69 -2.32 -7.52
N THR A 73 8.67 -3.52 -6.93
CA THR A 73 9.37 -4.68 -7.49
C THR A 73 8.43 -5.66 -8.16
N LYS A 74 7.17 -5.71 -7.73
CA LYS A 74 6.18 -6.63 -8.29
C LYS A 74 4.77 -6.11 -8.01
N VAL A 75 3.89 -6.26 -8.99
CA VAL A 75 2.48 -5.93 -8.82
C VAL A 75 1.65 -7.16 -9.18
N THR A 76 0.78 -7.57 -8.26
CA THR A 76 -0.13 -8.70 -8.46
C THR A 76 -1.55 -8.19 -8.30
N ILE A 77 -2.40 -8.45 -9.29
CA ILE A 77 -3.83 -8.14 -9.19
C ILE A 77 -4.54 -9.45 -8.95
N ILE A 78 -5.22 -9.56 -7.81
CA ILE A 78 -5.79 -10.81 -7.34
C ILE A 78 -7.13 -10.54 -6.64
N PRO A 79 -8.16 -11.39 -6.84
CA PRO A 79 -9.40 -11.25 -6.07
C PRO A 79 -9.12 -11.34 -4.57
N PHE A 80 -9.82 -10.52 -3.78
CA PHE A 80 -9.61 -10.45 -2.33
C PHE A 80 -9.67 -11.84 -1.67
N ASN A 81 -10.66 -12.66 -2.05
CA ASN A 81 -10.85 -13.99 -1.46
C ASN A 81 -9.81 -15.03 -1.92
N GLU A 82 -8.94 -14.68 -2.87
CA GLU A 82 -7.86 -15.57 -3.33
C GLU A 82 -6.50 -15.17 -2.77
N VAL A 83 -6.40 -14.11 -1.98
CA VAL A 83 -5.15 -13.70 -1.35
C VAL A 83 -4.73 -14.75 -0.34
N THR A 84 -3.49 -15.24 -0.47
CA THR A 84 -2.92 -16.23 0.45
C THR A 84 -2.18 -15.54 1.58
N PHE A 85 -1.89 -16.29 2.65
CA PHE A 85 -1.09 -15.73 3.73
C PHE A 85 0.34 -15.44 3.29
N ASP A 86 0.87 -16.18 2.31
CA ASP A 86 2.21 -15.89 1.77
C ASP A 86 2.29 -14.49 1.17
N LEU A 87 1.22 -14.00 0.56
CA LEU A 87 1.13 -12.61 0.12
C LEU A 87 0.83 -11.67 1.27
N ALA A 88 -0.18 -12.00 2.08
CA ALA A 88 -0.65 -11.14 3.16
C ALA A 88 0.45 -10.82 4.18
N LYS A 89 1.31 -11.78 4.50
CA LYS A 89 2.39 -11.56 5.47
C LYS A 89 3.42 -10.52 5.02
N LEU A 90 3.52 -10.27 3.72
CA LEU A 90 4.45 -9.26 3.21
C LEU A 90 4.07 -7.86 3.64
N GLU A 91 2.81 -7.63 4.01
CA GLU A 91 2.40 -6.35 4.57
C GLU A 91 2.92 -6.14 6.00
N GLY A 92 3.28 -7.21 6.71
CA GLY A 92 3.90 -7.12 8.02
C GLY A 92 3.00 -6.68 9.16
N GLU A 93 1.68 -6.65 8.95
CA GLU A 93 0.72 -6.11 9.90
C GLU A 93 -0.04 -7.17 10.68
N ASP A 94 -0.17 -8.36 10.12
CA ASP A 94 -1.03 -9.40 10.65
C ASP A 94 -0.28 -10.72 10.79
N GLU A 95 -0.62 -11.49 11.83
CA GLU A 95 0.01 -12.78 12.10
C GLU A 95 -0.73 -13.96 11.46
N THR A 96 -1.96 -13.74 11.01
CA THR A 96 -2.78 -14.78 10.37
C THR A 96 -3.51 -14.22 9.16
N LEU A 97 -3.89 -15.11 8.25
CA LEU A 97 -4.70 -14.71 7.09
C LEU A 97 -6.06 -14.17 7.54
N LYS A 98 -6.67 -14.77 8.55
CA LYS A 98 -7.97 -14.30 9.04
C LYS A 98 -7.88 -12.87 9.57
N SER A 99 -6.86 -12.56 10.35
CA SER A 99 -6.64 -11.21 10.86
C SER A 99 -6.46 -10.22 9.71
N TRP A 100 -5.67 -10.58 8.71
CA TRP A 100 -5.47 -9.76 7.52
C TRP A 100 -6.80 -9.52 6.79
N GLN A 101 -7.59 -10.58 6.59
CA GLN A 101 -8.89 -10.47 5.93
C GLN A 101 -9.83 -9.55 6.70
N ASP A 102 -9.96 -9.75 8.02
CA ASP A 102 -10.87 -8.96 8.86
C ASP A 102 -10.50 -7.47 8.82
N ASN A 103 -9.21 -7.16 8.91
CA ASN A 103 -8.74 -5.78 8.89
C ASN A 103 -8.94 -5.13 7.51
N HIS A 104 -8.70 -5.88 6.46
CA HIS A 104 -8.85 -5.36 5.10
C HIS A 104 -10.31 -5.22 4.67
N ILE A 105 -11.21 -6.07 5.18
CA ILE A 105 -12.65 -5.89 4.98
C ILE A 105 -13.08 -4.54 5.55
N LYS A 106 -12.61 -4.19 6.76
CA LYS A 106 -12.91 -2.89 7.36
C LYS A 106 -12.35 -1.75 6.53
N PHE A 107 -11.10 -1.88 6.09
CA PHE A 107 -10.44 -0.86 5.26
C PHE A 107 -11.19 -0.66 3.94
N PHE A 108 -11.45 -1.73 3.20
CA PHE A 108 -12.13 -1.61 1.91
C PHE A 108 -13.57 -1.15 2.05
N THR A 109 -14.27 -1.55 3.12
CA THR A 109 -15.63 -1.07 3.37
C THR A 109 -15.67 0.43 3.60
N ALA A 110 -14.69 0.98 4.31
CA ALA A 110 -14.58 2.42 4.51
C ALA A 110 -14.19 3.14 3.21
N ASP A 111 -13.25 2.57 2.45
CA ASP A 111 -12.81 3.12 1.16
C ASP A 111 -13.95 3.15 0.13
N VAL A 112 -14.78 2.11 0.12
CA VAL A 112 -15.98 2.01 -0.73
C VAL A 112 -16.90 3.20 -0.53
N LYS A 113 -17.16 3.59 0.73
CA LYS A 113 -18.06 4.70 1.04
C LYS A 113 -17.55 6.02 0.50
N GLU A 114 -16.24 6.21 0.49
CA GLU A 114 -15.62 7.45 0.00
C GLU A 114 -15.48 7.46 -1.50
N SER A 115 -15.18 6.31 -2.10
CA SER A 115 -14.83 6.20 -3.52
C SER A 115 -16.01 5.81 -4.42
N GLY A 116 -17.14 5.38 -3.86
CA GLY A 116 -18.36 5.12 -4.63
C GLY A 116 -18.43 3.77 -5.32
N TYR A 117 -17.64 2.77 -4.90
CA TYR A 117 -17.77 1.41 -5.39
C TYR A 117 -18.31 0.49 -4.29
N GLU A 118 -18.74 -0.72 -4.62
CA GLU A 118 -19.25 -1.68 -3.64
C GLU A 118 -18.20 -2.72 -3.27
N PHE A 119 -18.09 -3.03 -1.97
CA PHE A 119 -17.24 -4.11 -1.53
C PHE A 119 -17.91 -5.46 -1.79
N SER A 120 -17.14 -6.41 -2.31
CA SER A 120 -17.51 -7.81 -2.38
C SER A 120 -16.24 -8.63 -2.07
N ASP A 121 -16.41 -9.90 -1.69
CA ASP A 121 -15.27 -10.73 -1.32
C ASP A 121 -14.39 -11.12 -2.52
N ASP A 122 -14.84 -10.88 -3.74
CA ASP A 122 -14.06 -11.10 -4.96
C ASP A 122 -13.50 -9.81 -5.57
N ILE A 123 -13.56 -8.69 -4.82
CA ILE A 123 -13.05 -7.41 -5.33
C ILE A 123 -11.57 -7.55 -5.73
N PRO A 124 -11.18 -7.02 -6.90
CA PRO A 124 -9.77 -7.11 -7.31
C PRO A 124 -8.89 -6.21 -6.45
N VAL A 125 -7.86 -6.82 -5.88
CA VAL A 125 -6.88 -6.13 -5.03
C VAL A 125 -5.58 -5.97 -5.81
N VAL A 126 -5.02 -4.77 -5.77
CA VAL A 126 -3.69 -4.48 -6.31
C VAL A 126 -2.70 -4.69 -5.16
N PHE A 127 -1.89 -5.72 -5.25
CA PHE A 127 -0.89 -6.05 -4.25
C PHE A 127 0.46 -5.61 -4.78
N GLU A 128 1.02 -4.59 -4.15
CA GLU A 128 2.27 -3.96 -4.59
C GLU A 128 3.40 -4.33 -3.65
N GLU A 129 4.38 -5.07 -4.16
CA GLU A 129 5.61 -5.40 -3.43
C GLU A 129 6.66 -4.34 -3.77
N PHE A 130 7.47 -3.97 -2.79
CA PHE A 130 8.48 -2.92 -2.97
C PHE A 130 9.74 -3.18 -2.14
N GLU A 131 10.80 -2.48 -2.50
CA GLU A 131 12.04 -2.44 -1.71
C GLU A 131 12.36 -1.00 -1.32
N VAL A 132 12.97 -0.83 -0.16
CA VAL A 132 13.42 0.47 0.32
C VAL A 132 14.78 0.77 -0.28
N LEU A 133 14.90 1.87 -1.01
CA LEU A 133 16.16 2.31 -1.62
C LEU A 133 16.92 3.27 -0.72
N GLU A 134 16.20 4.10 0.04
CA GLU A 134 16.80 5.15 0.86
C GLU A 134 15.87 5.52 2.00
N ILE A 135 16.43 5.71 3.21
CA ILE A 135 15.71 6.20 4.37
C ILE A 135 16.18 7.63 4.62
N PHE A 136 15.23 8.54 4.75
CA PHE A 136 15.54 9.96 4.98
C PHE A 136 15.69 10.32 6.44
#